data_ab2e7b0ebe77c8f10fbbb7437c2577ad
#
_entry.id   ab2e7b0ebe77c8f10fbbb7437c2577ad
#
_cell.length_a   1.000
_cell.length_b   1.000
_cell.length_c   1.000
_cell.angle_alpha   90.00
_cell.angle_beta   90.00
_cell.angle_gamma   90.00
#
_symmetry.space_group_name_H-M   'P 1'
#
loop_
_entity.id
_entity.type
_entity.pdbx_description
1 polymer ?
#
loop_
_entity_poly.entity_id
_entity_poly.type
_entity_poly.pdbx_seq_one_letter_code
_entity_poly.pdbx_strand_id
1 'polypeptide(L)'
;MQRGLGTFAAALCLATASPAFAHHSHPLVYDWCKSVTVEGRVESVEYKNPHSIIVVRQDDGTAYTVDWLALDALTRDRILESAKGALAFGARVSVTGAPIRTLAEIQKSFPDFKGEVNPRTIDPWQIRRVGDTFSWALPQSPNPANCAGVFRTPAR
;
A
#
# COMPACT_ATOMS: atom_id res chain seq x y z
N MET A 1 55.88 -27.79 -25.01
CA MET A 1 55.23 -28.09 -23.75
C MET A 1 54.64 -26.79 -23.18
N GLN A 2 53.36 -26.54 -23.42
CA GLN A 2 52.64 -25.43 -22.86
C GLN A 2 51.32 -25.99 -22.34
N ARG A 3 51.15 -25.99 -21.04
CA ARG A 3 49.86 -26.32 -20.39
C ARG A 3 49.58 -25.31 -19.30
N GLY A 4 48.39 -24.74 -19.33
CA GLY A 4 47.68 -24.38 -18.13
C GLY A 4 47.60 -22.89 -17.79
N LEU A 5 46.76 -22.12 -18.51
CA LEU A 5 46.17 -20.92 -17.98
C LEU A 5 44.69 -20.88 -18.43
N GLY A 6 43.83 -21.37 -17.59
CA GLY A 6 42.41 -21.34 -17.90
C GLY A 6 41.57 -21.87 -16.77
N THR A 7 41.44 -21.17 -15.65
CA THR A 7 40.38 -21.44 -14.65
C THR A 7 40.45 -20.41 -13.50
N PHE A 8 40.19 -19.13 -13.74
CA PHE A 8 40.01 -18.18 -12.64
C PHE A 8 39.09 -17.00 -13.02
N ALA A 9 38.08 -17.19 -13.85
CA ALA A 9 37.16 -16.09 -14.25
C ALA A 9 35.69 -16.34 -13.91
N ALA A 10 35.33 -17.38 -13.16
CA ALA A 10 33.91 -17.74 -12.92
C ALA A 10 33.41 -17.51 -11.49
N ALA A 11 34.21 -16.92 -10.60
CA ALA A 11 33.84 -16.83 -9.17
C ALA A 11 33.45 -15.41 -8.66
N LEU A 12 33.32 -14.39 -9.51
CA LEU A 12 33.12 -13.00 -9.05
C LEU A 12 31.76 -12.42 -9.36
N CYS A 13 30.78 -13.16 -9.85
CA CYS A 13 29.44 -12.64 -10.19
C CYS A 13 28.33 -12.95 -9.17
N LEU A 14 28.63 -13.50 -8.02
CA LEU A 14 27.61 -13.94 -7.04
C LEU A 14 27.49 -13.08 -5.79
N ALA A 15 28.13 -11.92 -5.71
CA ALA A 15 28.21 -11.15 -4.45
C ALA A 15 27.43 -9.84 -4.42
N THR A 16 26.52 -9.55 -5.37
CA THR A 16 25.74 -8.29 -5.37
C THR A 16 24.23 -8.49 -5.46
N ALA A 17 23.69 -9.59 -4.95
CA ALA A 17 22.28 -9.67 -4.67
C ALA A 17 22.01 -8.89 -3.37
N SER A 18 21.86 -7.57 -3.45
CA SER A 18 21.23 -6.82 -2.36
C SER A 18 19.86 -7.44 -2.09
N PRO A 19 19.52 -7.79 -0.84
CA PRO A 19 18.18 -8.24 -0.53
C PRO A 19 17.21 -7.12 -0.94
N ALA A 20 16.44 -7.35 -2.00
CA ALA A 20 15.29 -6.53 -2.30
C ALA A 20 14.30 -6.78 -1.14
N PHE A 21 14.33 -5.92 -0.14
CA PHE A 21 13.28 -5.87 0.86
C PHE A 21 12.00 -5.54 0.11
N ALA A 22 11.19 -6.57 -0.12
CA ALA A 22 9.90 -6.43 -0.75
C ALA A 22 9.05 -5.49 0.13
N HIS A 23 8.61 -4.37 -0.44
CA HIS A 23 7.79 -3.34 0.20
C HIS A 23 6.35 -3.82 0.54
N HIS A 24 6.15 -5.09 0.88
CA HIS A 24 4.84 -5.70 1.05
C HIS A 24 4.45 -5.97 2.50
N SER A 25 4.92 -5.15 3.44
CA SER A 25 4.56 -5.31 4.86
C SER A 25 3.40 -4.38 5.27
N HIS A 26 2.35 -4.25 4.43
CA HIS A 26 1.16 -3.44 4.78
C HIS A 26 0.68 -3.71 6.21
N PRO A 27 0.51 -4.97 6.68
CA PRO A 27 0.07 -5.23 8.05
C PRO A 27 1.01 -4.75 9.15
N LEU A 28 2.28 -4.50 8.85
CA LEU A 28 3.23 -3.95 9.82
C LEU A 28 3.18 -2.43 9.89
N VAL A 29 2.76 -1.78 8.81
CA VAL A 29 2.64 -0.32 8.70
C VAL A 29 1.22 0.14 9.01
N TYR A 30 0.20 -0.61 8.59
CA TYR A 30 -1.21 -0.30 8.80
C TYR A 30 -1.84 -1.20 9.86
N ASP A 31 -2.75 -0.66 10.65
CA ASP A 31 -3.44 -1.43 11.69
C ASP A 31 -4.67 -2.14 11.11
N TRP A 32 -4.44 -3.27 10.48
CA TRP A 32 -5.50 -4.10 9.90
C TRP A 32 -6.50 -4.66 10.93
N CYS A 33 -6.24 -4.45 12.23
CA CYS A 33 -7.17 -4.74 13.31
C CYS A 33 -8.19 -3.64 13.53
N LYS A 34 -7.99 -2.50 12.89
CA LYS A 34 -8.89 -1.35 12.95
C LYS A 34 -9.45 -1.04 11.57
N SER A 35 -10.66 -0.57 11.55
CA SER A 35 -11.32 -0.08 10.35
C SER A 35 -11.74 1.36 10.54
N VAL A 36 -11.42 2.20 9.56
CA VAL A 36 -11.92 3.57 9.46
C VAL A 36 -12.65 3.72 8.15
N THR A 37 -13.71 4.53 8.15
CA THR A 37 -14.41 4.93 6.92
C THR A 37 -14.34 6.45 6.82
N VAL A 38 -13.89 6.93 5.67
CA VAL A 38 -13.81 8.35 5.34
C VAL A 38 -14.69 8.62 4.14
N GLU A 39 -15.57 9.59 4.28
CA GLU A 39 -16.37 10.13 3.17
C GLU A 39 -15.94 11.55 2.87
N GLY A 40 -15.79 11.86 1.59
CA GLY A 40 -15.34 13.18 1.17
C GLY A 40 -15.29 13.31 -0.35
N ARG A 41 -14.61 14.38 -0.80
CA ARG A 41 -14.37 14.62 -2.22
C ARG A 41 -12.93 14.35 -2.57
N VAL A 42 -12.72 13.74 -3.73
CA VAL A 42 -11.40 13.56 -4.30
C VAL A 42 -10.79 14.93 -4.58
N GLU A 43 -9.64 15.20 -3.97
CA GLU A 43 -8.86 16.43 -4.19
C GLU A 43 -7.77 16.20 -5.24
N SER A 44 -7.15 15.02 -5.21
CA SER A 44 -6.17 14.61 -6.22
C SER A 44 -6.03 13.10 -6.28
N VAL A 45 -5.60 12.60 -7.43
CA VAL A 45 -5.15 11.22 -7.61
C VAL A 45 -3.83 11.23 -8.37
N GLU A 46 -2.83 10.57 -7.82
CA GLU A 46 -1.55 10.32 -8.46
C GLU A 46 -1.40 8.83 -8.71
N TYR A 47 -1.55 8.40 -9.97
CA TYR A 47 -1.36 7.01 -10.37
C TYR A 47 0.13 6.75 -10.60
N LYS A 48 0.75 5.99 -9.69
CA LYS A 48 2.19 5.71 -9.72
C LYS A 48 2.54 4.37 -9.08
N ASN A 49 3.79 3.96 -9.25
CA ASN A 49 4.41 2.87 -8.53
C ASN A 49 5.28 3.45 -7.38
N PRO A 50 5.46 2.75 -6.27
CA PRO A 50 4.86 1.46 -5.92
C PRO A 50 3.40 1.55 -5.47
N HIS A 51 2.88 2.74 -5.14
CA HIS A 51 1.51 2.95 -4.67
C HIS A 51 0.92 4.19 -5.30
N SER A 52 -0.32 4.10 -5.79
CA SER A 52 -1.10 5.26 -6.20
C SER A 52 -1.64 5.97 -4.96
N ILE A 53 -1.67 7.29 -4.99
CA ILE A 53 -2.11 8.11 -3.87
C ILE A 53 -3.39 8.85 -4.24
N ILE A 54 -4.41 8.73 -3.39
CA ILE A 54 -5.64 9.51 -3.51
C ILE A 54 -5.73 10.43 -2.29
N VAL A 55 -5.97 11.71 -2.51
CA VAL A 55 -6.28 12.65 -1.43
C VAL A 55 -7.79 12.86 -1.40
N VAL A 56 -8.40 12.57 -0.25
CA VAL A 56 -9.84 12.75 0.00
C VAL A 56 -10.02 13.83 1.05
N ARG A 57 -10.74 14.88 0.71
CA ARG A 57 -11.08 15.96 1.63
C ARG A 57 -12.51 15.82 2.12
N GLN A 58 -12.69 15.77 3.43
CA GLN A 58 -13.99 15.75 4.09
C GLN A 58 -14.63 17.14 4.07
N ASP A 59 -15.93 17.20 4.34
CA ASP A 59 -16.69 18.46 4.34
C ASP A 59 -16.24 19.44 5.46
N ASP A 60 -15.56 18.94 6.51
CA ASP A 60 -14.94 19.75 7.58
C ASP A 60 -13.55 20.30 7.22
N GLY A 61 -13.07 20.02 6.00
CA GLY A 61 -11.76 20.44 5.53
C GLY A 61 -10.62 19.46 5.86
N THR A 62 -10.88 18.40 6.62
CA THR A 62 -9.86 17.37 6.94
C THR A 62 -9.50 16.58 5.68
N ALA A 63 -8.19 16.49 5.38
CA ALA A 63 -7.69 15.71 4.26
C ALA A 63 -7.13 14.37 4.74
N TYR A 64 -7.48 13.31 4.03
CA TYR A 64 -6.95 11.96 4.20
C TYR A 64 -6.15 11.53 2.97
N THR A 65 -5.05 10.84 3.21
CA THR A 65 -4.25 10.19 2.17
C THR A 65 -4.65 8.72 2.10
N VAL A 66 -5.02 8.26 0.92
CA VAL A 66 -5.34 6.86 0.65
C VAL A 66 -4.19 6.25 -0.13
N ASP A 67 -3.50 5.29 0.48
CA ASP A 67 -2.35 4.59 -0.08
C ASP A 67 -2.84 3.33 -0.83
N TRP A 68 -3.09 3.51 -2.12
CA TRP A 68 -3.79 2.51 -2.94
C TRP A 68 -2.82 1.67 -3.78
N LEU A 69 -3.38 0.78 -4.59
CA LEU A 69 -2.64 -0.15 -5.45
C LEU A 69 -1.62 0.56 -6.35
N ALA A 70 -0.54 -0.13 -6.63
CA ALA A 70 0.43 0.28 -7.64
C ALA A 70 -0.21 0.48 -9.02
N LEU A 71 0.29 1.41 -9.81
CA LEU A 71 -0.16 1.65 -11.19
C LEU A 71 -0.14 0.36 -12.03
N ASP A 72 0.91 -0.45 -11.87
CA ASP A 72 1.04 -1.73 -12.58
C ASP A 72 -0.08 -2.72 -12.20
N ALA A 73 -0.47 -2.77 -10.92
CA ALA A 73 -1.57 -3.59 -10.45
C ALA A 73 -2.90 -3.11 -11.02
N LEU A 74 -3.18 -1.79 -10.97
CA LEU A 74 -4.39 -1.19 -11.53
C LEU A 74 -4.53 -1.47 -13.04
N THR A 75 -3.40 -1.44 -13.77
CA THR A 75 -3.35 -1.71 -15.21
C THR A 75 -3.59 -3.19 -15.51
N ARG A 76 -2.87 -4.08 -14.82
CA ARG A 76 -2.99 -5.53 -14.96
C ARG A 76 -4.40 -6.01 -14.67
N ASP A 77 -5.02 -5.49 -13.62
CA ASP A 77 -6.33 -5.89 -13.15
C ASP A 77 -7.47 -5.14 -13.87
N ARG A 78 -7.13 -4.32 -14.89
CA ARG A 78 -8.04 -3.54 -15.75
C ARG A 78 -8.94 -2.57 -14.99
N ILE A 79 -8.46 -2.06 -13.85
CA ILE A 79 -9.19 -1.12 -12.98
C ILE A 79 -8.90 0.33 -13.37
N LEU A 80 -7.73 0.61 -13.94
CA LEU A 80 -7.19 1.96 -14.11
C LEU A 80 -8.15 2.91 -14.83
N GLU A 81 -8.74 2.49 -15.95
CA GLU A 81 -9.56 3.40 -16.76
C GLU A 81 -10.91 3.72 -16.07
N SER A 82 -11.54 2.72 -15.41
CA SER A 82 -12.74 2.97 -14.62
C SER A 82 -12.44 3.86 -13.39
N ALA A 83 -11.27 3.65 -12.77
CA ALA A 83 -10.82 4.46 -11.64
C ALA A 83 -10.58 5.92 -12.04
N LYS A 84 -9.92 6.18 -13.18
CA LYS A 84 -9.69 7.56 -13.68
C LYS A 84 -11.01 8.32 -13.87
N GLY A 85 -12.03 7.65 -14.42
CA GLY A 85 -13.36 8.26 -14.58
C GLY A 85 -14.08 8.49 -13.25
N ALA A 86 -14.02 7.49 -12.37
CA ALA A 86 -14.77 7.51 -11.12
C ALA A 86 -14.13 8.41 -10.03
N LEU A 87 -12.80 8.49 -10.00
CA LEU A 87 -12.04 9.22 -8.99
C LEU A 87 -11.53 10.58 -9.49
N ALA A 88 -12.25 11.19 -10.43
CA ALA A 88 -11.92 12.52 -10.90
C ALA A 88 -12.04 13.57 -9.77
N PHE A 89 -11.31 14.69 -9.92
CA PHE A 89 -11.39 15.82 -8.98
C PHE A 89 -12.84 16.19 -8.65
N GLY A 90 -13.14 16.36 -7.36
CA GLY A 90 -14.46 16.71 -6.86
C GLY A 90 -15.44 15.53 -6.73
N ALA A 91 -15.12 14.33 -7.24
CA ALA A 91 -15.95 13.15 -7.07
C ALA A 91 -16.15 12.82 -5.59
N ARG A 92 -17.41 12.59 -5.16
CA ARG A 92 -17.70 12.14 -3.79
C ARG A 92 -17.43 10.65 -3.66
N VAL A 93 -16.61 10.28 -2.67
CA VAL A 93 -16.20 8.90 -2.44
C VAL A 93 -16.37 8.51 -0.97
N SER A 94 -16.53 7.21 -0.76
CA SER A 94 -16.45 6.56 0.56
C SER A 94 -15.29 5.56 0.49
N VAL A 95 -14.32 5.72 1.38
CA VAL A 95 -13.14 4.86 1.50
C VAL A 95 -13.15 4.19 2.85
N THR A 96 -13.11 2.87 2.86
CA THR A 96 -12.98 2.06 4.09
C THR A 96 -11.64 1.33 4.05
N GLY A 97 -10.89 1.35 5.15
CA GLY A 97 -9.59 0.71 5.21
C GLY A 97 -8.95 0.73 6.59
N ALA A 98 -7.69 0.28 6.65
CA ALA A 98 -6.87 0.29 7.85
C ALA A 98 -6.20 1.65 8.04
N PRO A 99 -6.25 2.25 9.24
CA PRO A 99 -5.45 3.44 9.53
C PRO A 99 -3.97 3.08 9.65
N ILE A 100 -3.09 4.02 9.30
CA ILE A 100 -1.66 3.86 9.55
C ILE A 100 -1.38 3.78 11.05
N ARG A 101 -0.38 2.99 11.42
CA ARG A 101 0.12 2.90 12.80
C ARG A 101 0.91 4.16 13.16
N THR A 102 1.05 4.42 14.44
CA THR A 102 1.97 5.45 14.93
C THR A 102 3.42 5.10 14.58
N LEU A 103 4.29 6.11 14.52
CA LEU A 103 5.73 5.89 14.30
C LEU A 103 6.31 4.90 15.32
N ALA A 104 5.96 5.01 16.59
CA ALA A 104 6.45 4.12 17.65
C ALA A 104 5.99 2.65 17.44
N GLU A 105 4.79 2.41 16.90
CA GLU A 105 4.31 1.07 16.58
C GLU A 105 5.03 0.49 15.34
N ILE A 106 5.28 1.30 14.32
CA ILE A 106 6.04 0.88 13.14
C ILE A 106 7.48 0.52 13.53
N GLN A 107 8.11 1.33 14.37
CA GLN A 107 9.49 1.11 14.84
C GLN A 107 9.68 -0.16 15.69
N LYS A 108 8.61 -0.73 16.26
CA LYS A 108 8.70 -2.07 16.89
C LYS A 108 9.06 -3.17 15.89
N SER A 109 8.59 -3.03 14.64
CA SER A 109 8.86 -4.00 13.56
C SER A 109 10.05 -3.57 12.69
N PHE A 110 10.28 -2.28 12.58
CA PHE A 110 11.34 -1.66 11.78
C PHE A 110 12.09 -0.61 12.63
N PRO A 111 13.03 -1.02 13.49
CA PRO A 111 13.72 -0.09 14.42
C PRO A 111 14.43 1.08 13.73
N ASP A 112 14.90 0.84 12.50
CA ASP A 112 15.63 1.84 11.69
C ASP A 112 14.70 2.73 10.84
N PHE A 113 13.38 2.58 10.93
CA PHE A 113 12.45 3.42 10.20
C PHE A 113 12.51 4.87 10.71
N LYS A 114 12.85 5.79 9.79
CA LYS A 114 13.00 7.25 10.06
C LYS A 114 12.04 8.09 9.22
N GLY A 115 11.08 7.45 8.54
CA GLY A 115 10.09 8.16 7.72
C GLY A 115 9.10 8.94 8.57
N GLU A 116 8.50 9.97 7.97
CA GLU A 116 7.37 10.66 8.54
C GLU A 116 6.10 9.81 8.43
N VAL A 117 5.27 9.84 9.45
CA VAL A 117 3.99 9.15 9.47
C VAL A 117 2.87 10.19 9.47
N ASN A 118 2.11 10.27 8.39
CA ASN A 118 0.89 11.06 8.37
C ASN A 118 -0.25 10.23 9.02
N PRO A 119 -0.76 10.61 10.20
CA PRO A 119 -1.77 9.83 10.93
C PRO A 119 -3.11 9.73 10.19
N ARG A 120 -3.30 10.50 9.13
CA ARG A 120 -4.48 10.47 8.27
C ARG A 120 -4.24 9.68 6.98
N THR A 121 -3.38 8.66 7.03
CA THR A 121 -3.16 7.73 5.92
C THR A 121 -3.95 6.45 6.14
N ILE A 122 -4.58 5.96 5.06
CA ILE A 122 -5.43 4.77 5.05
C ILE A 122 -4.93 3.82 3.97
N ASP A 123 -4.76 2.54 4.32
CA ASP A 123 -4.64 1.42 3.39
C ASP A 123 -6.05 0.92 3.05
N PRO A 124 -6.58 1.18 1.84
CA PRO A 124 -7.99 0.96 1.55
C PRO A 124 -8.30 -0.52 1.34
N TRP A 125 -9.44 -0.95 1.87
CA TRP A 125 -10.06 -2.25 1.58
C TRP A 125 -11.21 -2.11 0.59
N GLN A 126 -11.84 -0.93 0.58
CA GLN A 126 -12.92 -0.60 -0.32
C GLN A 126 -12.86 0.89 -0.67
N ILE A 127 -13.08 1.18 -1.94
CA ILE A 127 -13.31 2.53 -2.46
C ILE A 127 -14.59 2.51 -3.28
N ARG A 128 -15.55 3.36 -2.96
CA ARG A 128 -16.80 3.52 -3.71
C ARG A 128 -17.00 4.97 -4.10
N ARG A 129 -17.45 5.22 -5.32
CA ARG A 129 -17.98 6.52 -5.70
C ARG A 129 -19.43 6.62 -5.26
N VAL A 130 -19.78 7.67 -4.53
CA VAL A 130 -21.15 7.89 -4.07
C VAL A 130 -22.01 8.34 -5.24
N GLY A 131 -23.15 7.66 -5.44
CA GLY A 131 -24.06 7.97 -6.55
C GLY A 131 -23.63 7.43 -7.91
N ASP A 132 -22.67 6.49 -7.94
CA ASP A 132 -22.17 5.85 -9.15
C ASP A 132 -22.03 4.33 -8.93
N THR A 133 -21.79 3.58 -10.02
CA THR A 133 -21.59 2.13 -9.97
C THR A 133 -20.16 1.73 -9.63
N PHE A 134 -19.20 2.66 -9.63
CA PHE A 134 -17.81 2.33 -9.32
C PHE A 134 -17.67 1.87 -7.88
N SER A 135 -17.15 0.65 -7.75
CA SER A 135 -16.77 0.07 -6.47
C SER A 135 -15.56 -0.82 -6.67
N TRP A 136 -14.51 -0.57 -5.92
CA TRP A 136 -13.35 -1.42 -5.81
C TRP A 136 -13.27 -1.96 -4.38
N ALA A 137 -12.94 -3.25 -4.24
CA ALA A 137 -12.70 -3.87 -2.95
C ALA A 137 -11.59 -4.91 -3.07
N LEU A 138 -10.83 -5.09 -1.99
CA LEU A 138 -9.90 -6.22 -1.89
C LEU A 138 -10.68 -7.54 -1.96
N PRO A 139 -10.19 -8.56 -2.71
CA PRO A 139 -10.82 -9.87 -2.79
C PRO A 139 -11.01 -10.55 -1.43
N GLN A 140 -10.11 -10.27 -0.49
CA GLN A 140 -10.16 -10.74 0.88
C GLN A 140 -9.95 -9.54 1.81
N SER A 141 -11.02 -8.85 2.14
CA SER A 141 -10.93 -7.76 3.11
C SER A 141 -10.51 -8.31 4.48
N PRO A 142 -9.55 -7.68 5.15
CA PRO A 142 -9.21 -8.05 6.51
C PRO A 142 -10.46 -8.02 7.40
N ASN A 143 -10.62 -9.05 8.23
CA ASN A 143 -11.69 -9.05 9.22
C ASN A 143 -11.10 -8.60 10.56
N PRO A 144 -11.44 -7.40 11.07
CA PRO A 144 -10.93 -6.91 12.34
C PRO A 144 -11.18 -7.87 13.51
N ALA A 145 -12.25 -8.67 13.46
CA ALA A 145 -12.57 -9.68 14.48
C ALA A 145 -11.59 -10.86 14.48
N ASN A 146 -10.92 -11.15 13.38
CA ASN A 146 -9.98 -12.27 13.24
C ASN A 146 -8.50 -11.83 13.20
N CYS A 147 -8.23 -10.63 13.60
CA CYS A 147 -6.94 -9.96 13.50
C CYS A 147 -5.78 -10.69 14.19
N ALA A 148 -6.03 -11.34 15.31
CA ALA A 148 -5.00 -12.06 16.07
C ALA A 148 -4.31 -13.21 15.30
N GLY A 149 -4.90 -13.67 14.18
CA GLY A 149 -4.33 -14.74 13.33
C GLY A 149 -3.39 -14.23 12.23
N VAL A 150 -3.50 -12.97 11.83
CA VAL A 150 -2.74 -12.41 10.69
C VAL A 150 -1.30 -12.06 11.06
N PHE A 151 -0.99 -11.84 12.35
CA PHE A 151 0.29 -11.37 12.85
C PHE A 151 1.12 -12.42 13.60
N ARG A 152 0.86 -13.71 13.41
CA ARG A 152 1.80 -14.71 13.90
C ARG A 152 3.07 -14.62 13.07
N THR A 153 4.07 -13.94 13.61
CA THR A 153 5.46 -14.08 13.18
C THR A 153 5.78 -15.58 13.11
N PRO A 154 6.27 -16.13 11.98
CA PRO A 154 6.77 -17.50 12.01
C PRO A 154 7.82 -17.59 13.10
N ALA A 155 7.66 -18.53 14.01
CA ALA A 155 8.68 -18.85 15.01
C ALA A 155 9.99 -19.13 14.27
N ARG A 156 11.06 -18.43 14.63
CA ARG A 156 12.42 -18.69 14.15
C ARG A 156 12.91 -20.03 14.66
#